data_dbf24c8d6b3a5614ec405f00713d1e1a
#
_entry.id   dbf24c8d6b3a5614ec405f00713d1e1a
#
_cell.length_a   1.000
_cell.length_b   1.000
_cell.length_c   1.000
_cell.angle_alpha   90.00
_cell.angle_beta   90.00
_cell.angle_gamma   90.00
#
_symmetry.space_group_name_H-M   'P 1'
#
loop_
_entity.id
_entity.type
_entity.pdbx_description
1 polymer ?
#
loop_
_entity_poly.entity_id
_entity_poly.type
_entity_poly.pdbx_seq_one_letter_code
_entity_poly.pdbx_strand_id
1 'polypeptide(L)'
;MFEAHLGASVPLSRRSFPGARTPIRNGALDGRYRTAVAFVVLLASFSLGIIWTLGADPAVLIEGENEGLRAELVELRQVPVDEFVSLNDGSEYRWVLGPGFAPPESDGTWVRSRTAQLIFYLPDIGEADEGALSLELSVSPLLTGNQESRLLVVRSGAEEVEVELESEGARVFVKLAPGEQQVVELVCDSLDSPAEEALSIDMRRLCVKVYAMAVRKELR
;
A
#
# COMPACT_ATOMS: atom_id res chain seq x y z
N MET A 1 1.85 10.66 -62.57
CA MET A 1 3.13 10.00 -62.95
C MET A 1 4.06 10.18 -61.74
N PHE A 2 4.05 9.25 -60.81
CA PHE A 2 5.05 9.13 -59.76
C PHE A 2 5.25 7.65 -59.43
N GLU A 3 6.47 7.20 -59.64
CA GLU A 3 6.87 5.82 -59.58
C GLU A 3 6.98 5.30 -58.13
N ALA A 4 6.56 4.06 -57.96
CA ALA A 4 6.71 3.31 -56.71
C ALA A 4 8.14 2.80 -56.57
N HIS A 5 8.85 3.09 -55.50
CA HIS A 5 10.06 2.41 -55.06
C HIS A 5 9.74 1.28 -54.10
N LEU A 6 9.96 0.08 -54.58
CA LEU A 6 9.97 -1.16 -53.80
C LEU A 6 11.17 -1.16 -52.84
N GLY A 7 10.91 -1.18 -51.56
CA GLY A 7 11.91 -1.32 -50.50
C GLY A 7 12.23 -2.78 -50.20
N ALA A 8 13.49 -3.07 -50.11
CA ALA A 8 14.13 -4.35 -49.92
C ALA A 8 13.77 -5.06 -48.61
N SER A 9 13.44 -6.35 -48.73
CA SER A 9 13.28 -7.27 -47.60
C SER A 9 14.62 -7.64 -46.98
N VAL A 10 14.77 -7.39 -45.68
CA VAL A 10 15.91 -7.82 -44.86
C VAL A 10 15.66 -9.25 -44.37
N PRO A 11 16.58 -10.21 -44.61
CA PRO A 11 16.42 -11.57 -44.11
C PRO A 11 16.68 -11.66 -42.61
N LEU A 12 15.72 -12.19 -41.86
CA LEU A 12 15.85 -12.57 -40.47
C LEU A 12 16.84 -13.74 -40.31
N SER A 13 18.03 -13.44 -39.82
CA SER A 13 19.00 -14.42 -39.40
C SER A 13 18.51 -15.15 -38.14
N ARG A 14 18.16 -16.44 -38.29
CA ARG A 14 17.91 -17.35 -37.15
C ARG A 14 19.23 -17.62 -36.44
N ARG A 15 19.45 -16.97 -35.32
CA ARG A 15 20.47 -17.40 -34.36
C ARG A 15 19.93 -18.58 -33.54
N SER A 16 20.44 -19.78 -33.84
CA SER A 16 20.30 -20.96 -33.01
C SER A 16 21.11 -20.78 -31.73
N PHE A 17 20.44 -20.72 -30.58
CA PHE A 17 21.10 -20.81 -29.29
C PHE A 17 21.46 -22.26 -29.00
N PRO A 18 22.71 -22.58 -28.68
CA PRO A 18 23.08 -23.91 -28.19
C PRO A 18 22.52 -24.08 -26.81
N GLY A 19 21.58 -25.01 -26.65
CA GLY A 19 21.02 -25.39 -25.35
C GLY A 19 22.08 -26.08 -24.48
N ALA A 20 22.71 -25.34 -23.61
CA ALA A 20 23.48 -25.90 -22.51
C ALA A 20 22.51 -26.44 -21.44
N ARG A 21 22.19 -27.73 -21.53
CA ARG A 21 21.59 -28.48 -20.41
C ARG A 21 22.67 -28.65 -19.35
N THR A 22 22.68 -27.75 -18.36
CA THR A 22 23.41 -28.00 -17.11
C THR A 22 22.72 -29.16 -16.38
N PRO A 23 23.41 -30.25 -16.04
CA PRO A 23 22.84 -31.32 -15.23
C PRO A 23 22.56 -30.72 -13.83
N ILE A 24 21.30 -30.85 -13.36
CA ILE A 24 20.93 -30.53 -11.98
C ILE A 24 21.73 -31.55 -11.12
N ARG A 25 22.82 -31.08 -10.59
CA ARG A 25 23.63 -31.80 -9.62
C ARG A 25 22.78 -31.86 -8.34
N ASN A 26 22.20 -33.03 -8.05
CA ASN A 26 21.60 -33.31 -6.74
C ASN A 26 22.71 -33.14 -5.69
N GLY A 27 22.93 -31.92 -5.26
CA GLY A 27 23.85 -31.59 -4.19
C GLY A 27 23.31 -32.21 -2.92
N ALA A 28 23.96 -33.25 -2.46
CA ALA A 28 23.80 -33.72 -1.09
C ALA A 28 23.96 -32.49 -0.20
N LEU A 29 22.92 -32.14 0.56
CA LEU A 29 22.94 -31.04 1.53
C LEU A 29 24.20 -31.15 2.36
N ASP A 30 25.04 -30.13 2.28
CA ASP A 30 26.32 -30.03 2.93
C ASP A 30 26.13 -30.35 4.41
N GLY A 31 27.01 -31.20 4.99
CA GLY A 31 26.88 -31.72 6.36
C GLY A 31 26.64 -30.59 7.40
N ARG A 32 27.12 -29.41 7.12
CA ARG A 32 26.89 -28.19 7.94
C ARG A 32 25.41 -27.76 8.00
N TYR A 33 24.66 -27.90 6.92
CA TYR A 33 23.22 -27.61 6.91
C TYR A 33 22.40 -28.63 7.69
N ARG A 34 22.79 -29.92 7.63
CA ARG A 34 22.14 -30.98 8.42
C ARG A 34 22.34 -30.76 9.92
N THR A 35 23.52 -30.31 10.34
CA THR A 35 23.82 -30.02 11.74
C THR A 35 23.06 -28.77 12.22
N ALA A 36 22.97 -27.70 11.40
CA ALA A 36 22.23 -26.51 11.76
C ALA A 36 20.71 -26.75 11.87
N VAL A 37 20.12 -27.50 10.94
CA VAL A 37 18.69 -27.88 11.00
C VAL A 37 18.41 -28.76 12.22
N ALA A 38 19.27 -29.74 12.52
CA ALA A 38 19.13 -30.58 13.72
C ALA A 38 19.19 -29.76 15.01
N PHE A 39 20.07 -28.74 15.05
CA PHE A 39 20.21 -27.87 16.24
C PHE A 39 18.97 -26.97 16.44
N VAL A 40 18.40 -26.41 15.36
CA VAL A 40 17.18 -25.61 15.43
C VAL A 40 15.98 -26.46 15.88
N VAL A 41 15.84 -27.67 15.35
CA VAL A 41 14.77 -28.60 15.78
C VAL A 41 14.93 -29.00 17.24
N LEU A 42 16.16 -29.20 17.71
CA LEU A 42 16.45 -29.60 19.11
C LEU A 42 16.14 -28.41 20.06
N LEU A 43 16.51 -27.18 19.69
CA LEU A 43 16.16 -25.99 20.46
C LEU A 43 14.65 -25.78 20.53
N ALA A 44 13.94 -25.91 19.42
CA ALA A 44 12.48 -25.79 19.39
C ALA A 44 11.81 -26.88 20.25
N SER A 45 12.29 -28.11 20.20
CA SER A 45 11.78 -29.23 21.04
C SER A 45 12.06 -29.01 22.51
N PHE A 46 13.23 -28.44 22.86
CA PHE A 46 13.59 -28.13 24.23
C PHE A 46 12.72 -27.01 24.81
N SER A 47 12.45 -25.96 24.02
CA SER A 47 11.56 -24.86 24.40
C SER A 47 10.13 -25.35 24.62
N LEU A 48 9.60 -26.19 23.73
CA LEU A 48 8.29 -26.82 23.89
C LEU A 48 8.24 -27.73 25.15
N GLY A 49 9.31 -28.47 25.43
CA GLY A 49 9.41 -29.32 26.61
C GLY A 49 9.37 -28.54 27.93
N ILE A 50 10.03 -27.38 28.00
CA ILE A 50 9.99 -26.49 29.17
C ILE A 50 8.58 -25.94 29.40
N ILE A 51 7.90 -25.50 28.35
CA ILE A 51 6.52 -24.98 28.41
C ILE A 51 5.58 -26.06 28.97
N TRP A 52 5.73 -27.32 28.51
CA TRP A 52 4.92 -28.41 28.98
C TRP A 52 5.16 -28.77 30.47
N THR A 53 6.44 -28.70 30.91
CA THR A 53 6.78 -28.98 32.32
C THR A 53 6.35 -27.90 33.29
N LEU A 54 6.17 -26.64 32.80
CA LEU A 54 5.66 -25.54 33.61
C LEU A 54 4.13 -25.48 33.67
N GLY A 55 3.42 -26.36 32.94
CA GLY A 55 1.95 -26.40 32.92
C GLY A 55 1.31 -25.15 32.25
N ALA A 56 2.10 -24.34 31.57
CA ALA A 56 1.58 -23.20 30.82
C ALA A 56 1.00 -23.68 29.47
N ASP A 57 -0.19 -23.25 29.15
CA ASP A 57 -0.78 -23.47 27.84
C ASP A 57 0.00 -22.61 26.83
N PRO A 58 0.67 -23.24 25.82
CA PRO A 58 1.43 -22.51 24.83
C PRO A 58 0.57 -21.55 24.01
N ALA A 59 -0.72 -21.82 23.85
CA ALA A 59 -1.65 -20.94 23.17
C ALA A 59 -1.83 -19.60 23.92
N VAL A 60 -1.93 -19.68 25.25
CA VAL A 60 -2.10 -18.49 26.13
C VAL A 60 -0.84 -17.61 26.11
N LEU A 61 0.36 -18.22 26.09
CA LEU A 61 1.62 -17.46 26.01
C LEU A 61 1.78 -16.74 24.66
N ILE A 62 1.37 -17.39 23.56
CA ILE A 62 1.45 -16.79 22.22
C ILE A 62 0.40 -15.68 22.08
N GLU A 63 -0.80 -15.86 22.64
CA GLU A 63 -1.83 -14.82 22.62
C GLU A 63 -1.42 -13.59 23.43
N GLY A 64 -0.91 -13.75 24.64
CA GLY A 64 -0.49 -12.65 25.49
C GLY A 64 0.69 -11.84 24.94
N GLU A 65 1.70 -12.50 24.33
CA GLU A 65 2.79 -11.78 23.65
C GLU A 65 2.28 -11.05 22.39
N ASN A 66 1.35 -11.63 21.65
CA ASN A 66 0.77 -10.99 20.47
C ASN A 66 -0.11 -9.79 20.84
N GLU A 67 -0.85 -9.84 21.94
CA GLU A 67 -1.65 -8.72 22.41
C GLU A 67 -0.77 -7.55 22.86
N GLY A 68 0.32 -7.81 23.58
CA GLY A 68 1.28 -6.77 23.99
C GLY A 68 1.94 -6.08 22.78
N LEU A 69 2.43 -6.86 21.82
CA LEU A 69 3.02 -6.35 20.59
C LEU A 69 1.99 -5.62 19.72
N ARG A 70 0.75 -6.09 19.73
CA ARG A 70 -0.34 -5.45 18.99
C ARG A 70 -0.71 -4.10 19.61
N ALA A 71 -0.81 -4.00 20.94
CA ALA A 71 -1.06 -2.74 21.64
C ALA A 71 0.06 -1.72 21.37
N GLU A 72 1.33 -2.14 21.44
CA GLU A 72 2.47 -1.27 21.13
C GLU A 72 2.45 -0.81 19.65
N LEU A 73 2.13 -1.70 18.71
CA LEU A 73 2.00 -1.34 17.29
C LEU A 73 0.83 -0.39 17.04
N VAL A 74 -0.28 -0.55 17.77
CA VAL A 74 -1.44 0.35 17.66
C VAL A 74 -1.05 1.74 18.15
N GLU A 75 -0.39 1.86 19.30
CA GLU A 75 0.06 3.15 19.85
C GLU A 75 1.03 3.88 18.89
N LEU A 76 1.96 3.13 18.27
CA LEU A 76 2.92 3.67 17.31
C LEU A 76 2.31 4.08 15.95
N ARG A 77 1.09 3.66 15.66
CA ARG A 77 0.40 3.89 14.38
C ARG A 77 -0.90 4.67 14.51
N GLN A 78 -1.02 5.45 15.55
CA GLN A 78 -2.17 6.35 15.72
C GLN A 78 -1.98 7.63 14.90
N VAL A 79 -3.06 8.07 14.27
CA VAL A 79 -3.13 9.36 13.58
C VAL A 79 -3.78 10.37 14.53
N PRO A 80 -3.18 11.55 14.72
CA PRO A 80 -3.76 12.57 15.59
C PRO A 80 -5.12 13.05 15.03
N VAL A 81 -6.01 13.44 15.95
CA VAL A 81 -7.30 14.05 15.62
C VAL A 81 -7.13 15.55 15.52
N ASP A 82 -7.81 16.18 14.55
CA ASP A 82 -7.82 17.60 14.24
C ASP A 82 -6.48 18.20 13.77
N GLU A 83 -5.52 17.34 13.43
CA GLU A 83 -4.25 17.74 12.83
C GLU A 83 -4.12 17.24 11.41
N PHE A 84 -3.46 18.04 10.55
CA PHE A 84 -3.08 17.58 9.21
C PHE A 84 -1.75 16.82 9.29
N VAL A 85 -1.74 15.64 8.72
CA VAL A 85 -0.53 14.83 8.51
C VAL A 85 -0.19 14.79 7.03
N SER A 86 1.04 15.13 6.69
CA SER A 86 1.54 15.07 5.32
C SER A 86 1.81 13.61 4.91
N LEU A 87 1.62 13.29 3.64
CA LEU A 87 1.90 11.97 3.07
C LEU A 87 3.05 12.00 2.06
N ASN A 88 4.06 12.82 2.33
CA ASN A 88 5.27 12.94 1.53
C ASN A 88 6.42 12.03 2.04
N ASP A 89 7.56 12.05 1.36
CA ASP A 89 8.73 11.22 1.67
C ASP A 89 9.40 11.56 3.01
N GLY A 90 9.27 12.81 3.49
CA GLY A 90 9.75 13.28 4.79
C GLY A 90 8.80 13.02 5.95
N SER A 91 7.59 12.51 5.71
CA SER A 91 6.58 12.33 6.74
C SER A 91 6.85 11.11 7.60
N GLU A 92 6.66 11.25 8.92
CA GLU A 92 6.60 10.14 9.85
C GLU A 92 5.33 9.28 9.68
N TYR A 93 4.28 9.81 9.04
CA TYR A 93 3.00 9.13 8.81
C TYR A 93 2.95 8.32 7.49
N ARG A 94 4.06 8.21 6.75
CA ARG A 94 4.09 7.40 5.50
C ARG A 94 3.66 5.94 5.68
N TRP A 95 3.67 5.43 6.90
CA TRP A 95 3.22 4.09 7.24
C TRP A 95 1.71 3.88 7.07
N VAL A 96 0.89 4.96 6.97
CA VAL A 96 -0.55 4.85 6.67
C VAL A 96 -0.81 4.42 5.22
N LEU A 97 0.20 4.54 4.35
CA LEU A 97 0.10 4.18 2.94
C LEU A 97 0.16 2.65 2.79
N GLY A 98 -1.00 2.06 2.58
CA GLY A 98 -1.15 0.64 2.29
C GLY A 98 -0.92 0.30 0.81
N PRO A 99 -1.43 -0.85 0.36
CA PRO A 99 -1.34 -1.26 -1.04
C PRO A 99 -1.94 -0.22 -2.00
N GLY A 100 -1.41 -0.14 -3.20
CA GLY A 100 -1.93 0.71 -4.28
C GLY A 100 -1.27 2.07 -4.41
N PHE A 101 -0.48 2.50 -3.44
CA PHE A 101 0.32 3.72 -3.52
C PHE A 101 1.68 3.50 -4.18
N ALA A 102 2.19 4.54 -4.84
CA ALA A 102 3.59 4.65 -5.23
C ALA A 102 4.45 5.02 -4.00
N PRO A 103 5.78 4.88 -4.06
CA PRO A 103 6.64 5.49 -3.05
C PRO A 103 6.35 6.99 -2.92
N PRO A 104 6.31 7.53 -1.69
CA PRO A 104 6.08 8.96 -1.47
C PRO A 104 7.11 9.84 -2.18
N GLU A 105 6.68 10.99 -2.64
CA GLU A 105 7.49 12.06 -3.22
C GLU A 105 7.58 13.24 -2.24
N SER A 106 8.35 14.26 -2.56
CA SER A 106 8.58 15.42 -1.68
C SER A 106 7.31 16.21 -1.34
N ASP A 107 6.28 16.12 -2.17
CA ASP A 107 5.04 16.90 -2.04
C ASP A 107 3.79 16.04 -1.84
N GLY A 108 3.92 14.69 -1.77
CA GLY A 108 2.79 13.79 -1.57
C GLY A 108 3.04 12.39 -2.13
N THR A 109 1.98 11.63 -2.30
CA THR A 109 2.06 10.27 -2.83
C THR A 109 0.99 10.00 -3.89
N TRP A 110 1.36 9.25 -4.92
CA TRP A 110 0.47 8.89 -6.02
C TRP A 110 -0.25 7.57 -5.77
N VAL A 111 -1.53 7.53 -6.10
CA VAL A 111 -2.25 6.28 -6.32
C VAL A 111 -1.85 5.72 -7.68
N ARG A 112 -1.25 4.53 -7.68
CA ARG A 112 -0.74 3.80 -8.87
C ARG A 112 -1.53 2.56 -9.25
N SER A 113 -2.58 2.26 -8.52
CA SER A 113 -3.50 1.15 -8.75
C SER A 113 -4.92 1.67 -8.81
N ARG A 114 -5.84 0.91 -9.43
CA ARG A 114 -7.26 1.29 -9.43
C ARG A 114 -7.85 1.38 -8.02
N THR A 115 -7.26 0.66 -7.08
CA THR A 115 -7.61 0.74 -5.66
C THR A 115 -6.36 0.94 -4.85
N ALA A 116 -6.37 1.90 -3.93
CA ALA A 116 -5.34 2.12 -2.92
C ALA A 116 -5.97 2.19 -1.53
N GLN A 117 -5.20 1.85 -0.50
CA GLN A 117 -5.71 1.78 0.87
C GLN A 117 -4.88 2.65 1.81
N LEU A 118 -5.55 3.47 2.61
CA LEU A 118 -4.99 4.09 3.80
C LEU A 118 -5.35 3.21 5.00
N ILE A 119 -4.35 2.85 5.80
CA ILE A 119 -4.53 1.95 6.96
C ILE A 119 -3.92 2.63 8.18
N PHE A 120 -4.73 2.94 9.17
CA PHE A 120 -4.29 3.64 10.37
C PHE A 120 -5.15 3.29 11.58
N TYR A 121 -4.69 3.71 12.75
CA TYR A 121 -5.43 3.57 14.00
C TYR A 121 -5.86 4.93 14.51
N LEU A 122 -7.04 4.97 15.12
CA LEU A 122 -7.54 6.13 15.84
C LEU A 122 -7.06 6.06 17.29
N PRO A 123 -6.74 7.19 17.93
CA PRO A 123 -6.54 7.22 19.36
C PRO A 123 -7.86 6.89 20.08
N ASP A 124 -7.77 6.44 21.31
CA ASP A 124 -8.95 6.28 22.17
C ASP A 124 -9.57 7.65 22.46
N ILE A 125 -10.69 7.92 21.81
CA ILE A 125 -11.44 9.18 21.94
C ILE A 125 -12.62 9.07 22.92
N GLY A 126 -12.79 7.89 23.54
CA GLY A 126 -13.92 7.57 24.42
C GLY A 126 -15.22 7.29 23.66
N GLU A 127 -16.08 6.49 24.27
CA GLU A 127 -17.34 6.01 23.66
C GLU A 127 -18.30 7.13 23.20
N ALA A 128 -18.22 8.33 23.79
CA ALA A 128 -19.11 9.44 23.46
C ALA A 128 -18.84 10.06 22.07
N ASP A 129 -17.66 9.89 21.55
CA ASP A 129 -17.20 10.48 20.28
C ASP A 129 -17.08 9.42 19.14
N GLU A 130 -17.29 8.15 19.44
CA GLU A 130 -17.33 7.08 18.45
C GLU A 130 -18.48 7.31 17.45
N GLY A 131 -18.19 7.59 16.23
CA GLY A 131 -19.18 7.77 15.16
C GLY A 131 -19.36 9.21 14.66
N ALA A 132 -18.63 10.16 15.26
CA ALA A 132 -18.60 11.55 14.80
C ALA A 132 -17.26 11.94 14.16
N LEU A 133 -16.49 10.97 13.66
CA LEU A 133 -15.23 11.23 12.98
C LEU A 133 -15.38 11.16 11.47
N SER A 134 -14.68 12.06 10.79
CA SER A 134 -14.51 12.04 9.34
C SER A 134 -13.03 12.11 8.96
N LEU A 135 -12.68 11.53 7.82
CA LEU A 135 -11.38 11.70 7.20
C LEU A 135 -11.48 12.82 6.16
N GLU A 136 -10.63 13.81 6.30
CA GLU A 136 -10.38 14.85 5.30
C GLU A 136 -9.13 14.47 4.51
N LEU A 137 -9.24 14.40 3.17
CA LEU A 137 -8.13 14.13 2.26
C LEU A 137 -7.91 15.34 1.37
N SER A 138 -6.66 15.79 1.24
CA SER A 138 -6.25 16.77 0.22
C SER A 138 -5.70 16.03 -0.98
N VAL A 139 -6.38 16.10 -2.12
CA VAL A 139 -6.06 15.33 -3.32
C VAL A 139 -6.06 16.20 -4.57
N SER A 140 -5.29 15.81 -5.59
CA SER A 140 -5.44 16.33 -6.94
C SER A 140 -5.34 15.21 -7.96
N PRO A 141 -6.07 15.30 -9.09
CA PRO A 141 -6.03 14.29 -10.14
C PRO A 141 -4.78 14.45 -11.01
N LEU A 142 -4.35 13.33 -11.62
CA LEU A 142 -3.57 13.38 -12.83
C LEU A 142 -4.56 13.47 -14.00
N LEU A 143 -4.63 14.60 -14.67
CA LEU A 143 -5.41 14.80 -15.89
C LEU A 143 -4.46 14.76 -17.08
N THR A 144 -4.78 14.00 -18.12
CA THR A 144 -3.98 13.87 -19.33
C THR A 144 -4.83 14.14 -20.58
N GLY A 145 -4.20 14.69 -21.60
CA GLY A 145 -4.88 15.00 -22.85
C GLY A 145 -5.99 16.04 -22.67
N ASN A 146 -7.21 15.69 -23.08
CA ASN A 146 -8.38 16.58 -23.00
C ASN A 146 -9.30 16.27 -21.81
N GLN A 147 -8.79 15.60 -20.78
CA GLN A 147 -9.58 15.32 -19.58
C GLN A 147 -9.78 16.60 -18.78
N GLU A 148 -11.03 16.93 -18.46
CA GLU A 148 -11.38 18.08 -17.63
C GLU A 148 -11.48 17.71 -16.15
N SER A 149 -11.82 16.45 -15.88
CA SER A 149 -12.01 15.94 -14.52
C SER A 149 -11.70 14.45 -14.41
N ARG A 150 -11.64 13.96 -13.18
CA ARG A 150 -11.46 12.56 -12.83
C ARG A 150 -12.37 12.17 -11.68
N LEU A 151 -13.02 11.02 -11.79
CA LEU A 151 -13.83 10.47 -10.72
C LEU A 151 -12.96 9.72 -9.71
N LEU A 152 -13.06 10.11 -8.45
CA LEU A 152 -12.50 9.42 -7.29
C LEU A 152 -13.63 8.95 -6.39
N VAL A 153 -13.62 7.67 -6.01
CA VAL A 153 -14.52 7.13 -5.00
C VAL A 153 -13.71 6.84 -3.74
N VAL A 154 -14.15 7.36 -2.61
CA VAL A 154 -13.53 7.12 -1.29
C VAL A 154 -14.50 6.32 -0.44
N ARG A 155 -14.04 5.18 0.10
CA ARG A 155 -14.84 4.25 0.90
C ARG A 155 -14.25 4.08 2.29
N SER A 156 -15.13 4.08 3.30
CA SER A 156 -14.80 3.73 4.68
C SER A 156 -15.92 2.88 5.27
N GLY A 157 -15.69 1.58 5.45
CA GLY A 157 -16.75 0.66 5.86
C GLY A 157 -17.92 0.64 4.88
N ALA A 158 -19.11 1.06 5.34
CA ALA A 158 -20.31 1.17 4.51
C ALA A 158 -20.50 2.55 3.85
N GLU A 159 -19.71 3.53 4.25
CA GLU A 159 -19.77 4.90 3.71
C GLU A 159 -18.98 4.98 2.40
N GLU A 160 -19.56 5.66 1.42
CA GLU A 160 -18.95 5.88 0.12
C GLU A 160 -19.23 7.31 -0.33
N VAL A 161 -18.18 7.98 -0.82
CA VAL A 161 -18.26 9.34 -1.36
C VAL A 161 -17.64 9.36 -2.74
N GLU A 162 -18.42 9.79 -3.73
CA GLU A 162 -17.96 10.02 -5.10
C GLU A 162 -17.64 11.49 -5.28
N VAL A 163 -16.45 11.78 -5.82
CA VAL A 163 -15.99 13.14 -6.05
C VAL A 163 -15.41 13.26 -7.45
N GLU A 164 -15.91 14.20 -8.22
CA GLU A 164 -15.32 14.61 -9.47
C GLU A 164 -14.23 15.65 -9.19
N LEU A 165 -12.99 15.29 -9.51
CA LEU A 165 -11.80 16.08 -9.26
C LEU A 165 -11.41 16.85 -10.51
N GLU A 166 -11.38 18.18 -10.42
CA GLU A 166 -10.85 19.09 -11.43
C GLU A 166 -9.35 19.36 -11.19
N SER A 167 -8.70 20.07 -12.11
CA SER A 167 -7.25 20.33 -12.09
C SER A 167 -6.76 21.01 -10.80
N GLU A 168 -7.58 21.77 -10.12
CA GLU A 168 -7.24 22.44 -8.85
C GLU A 168 -7.16 21.46 -7.67
N GLY A 169 -7.67 20.24 -7.86
CA GLY A 169 -7.81 19.27 -6.79
C GLY A 169 -8.99 19.58 -5.86
N ALA A 170 -9.12 18.81 -4.80
CA ALA A 170 -10.21 18.95 -3.84
C ALA A 170 -9.80 18.51 -2.43
N ARG A 171 -10.64 18.91 -1.46
CA ARG A 171 -10.71 18.29 -0.15
C ARG A 171 -11.90 17.35 -0.13
N VAL A 172 -11.64 16.09 0.13
CA VAL A 172 -12.64 15.03 0.16
C VAL A 172 -12.87 14.64 1.61
N PHE A 173 -14.12 14.55 2.01
CA PHE A 173 -14.52 14.15 3.36
C PHE A 173 -15.29 12.84 3.29
N VAL A 174 -14.89 11.86 4.06
CA VAL A 174 -15.63 10.60 4.23
C VAL A 174 -15.78 10.30 5.72
N LYS A 175 -16.97 9.88 6.13
CA LYS A 175 -17.23 9.48 7.50
C LYS A 175 -16.50 8.18 7.79
N LEU A 176 -15.79 8.13 8.93
CA LEU A 176 -15.07 6.94 9.33
C LEU A 176 -16.01 5.89 9.93
N ALA A 177 -15.71 4.63 9.66
CA ALA A 177 -16.40 3.51 10.29
C ALA A 177 -16.07 3.47 11.79
N PRO A 178 -16.98 2.96 12.64
CA PRO A 178 -16.66 2.69 14.03
C PRO A 178 -15.50 1.71 14.19
N GLY A 179 -14.66 1.93 15.19
CA GLY A 179 -13.55 1.05 15.54
C GLY A 179 -12.19 1.72 15.48
N GLU A 180 -11.23 1.14 16.18
CA GLU A 180 -9.89 1.68 16.31
C GLU A 180 -9.10 1.65 14.99
N GLN A 181 -9.16 0.52 14.28
CA GLN A 181 -8.47 0.35 13.00
C GLN A 181 -9.34 0.85 11.85
N GLN A 182 -8.79 1.76 11.07
CA GLN A 182 -9.43 2.29 9.88
C GLN A 182 -8.76 1.76 8.61
N VAL A 183 -9.58 1.35 7.65
CA VAL A 183 -9.17 1.03 6.30
C VAL A 183 -10.03 1.87 5.36
N VAL A 184 -9.40 2.83 4.72
CA VAL A 184 -10.07 3.72 3.76
C VAL A 184 -9.55 3.42 2.37
N GLU A 185 -10.45 3.09 1.46
CA GLU A 185 -10.13 2.77 0.07
C GLU A 185 -10.34 3.98 -0.83
N LEU A 186 -9.36 4.24 -1.69
CA LEU A 186 -9.45 5.18 -2.79
C LEU A 186 -9.57 4.38 -4.08
N VAL A 187 -10.69 4.54 -4.78
CA VAL A 187 -10.97 3.83 -6.03
C VAL A 187 -10.98 4.81 -7.19
N CYS A 188 -10.14 4.55 -8.17
CA CYS A 188 -9.96 5.35 -9.36
C CYS A 188 -10.71 4.73 -10.55
N ASP A 189 -11.37 5.55 -11.34
CA ASP A 189 -12.00 5.14 -12.59
C ASP A 189 -11.00 4.66 -13.63
N SER A 190 -9.87 5.36 -13.75
CA SER A 190 -8.79 5.07 -14.69
C SER A 190 -7.41 5.39 -14.11
N LEU A 191 -6.39 4.92 -14.82
CA LEU A 191 -4.97 5.23 -14.53
C LEU A 191 -4.34 5.71 -15.82
N ASP A 192 -3.72 6.89 -15.78
CA ASP A 192 -3.05 7.51 -16.91
C ASP A 192 -1.56 7.66 -16.67
N SER A 193 -0.79 7.89 -17.71
CA SER A 193 0.65 8.09 -17.62
C SER A 193 1.01 9.54 -17.93
N PRO A 194 1.83 10.22 -17.12
CA PRO A 194 2.35 11.55 -17.45
C PRO A 194 3.06 11.60 -18.81
N ALA A 195 3.58 10.47 -19.31
CA ALA A 195 4.21 10.37 -20.62
C ALA A 195 3.22 10.57 -21.79
N GLU A 196 1.92 10.38 -21.55
CA GLU A 196 0.87 10.61 -22.58
C GLU A 196 0.72 12.08 -22.94
N GLU A 197 1.23 13.00 -22.12
CA GLU A 197 1.23 14.43 -22.37
C GLU A 197 2.43 14.95 -23.19
N ALA A 198 3.21 14.09 -23.79
CA ALA A 198 4.37 14.42 -24.65
C ALA A 198 5.48 15.28 -23.99
N LEU A 199 5.30 15.74 -22.76
CA LEU A 199 6.25 16.58 -22.00
C LEU A 199 6.96 15.83 -20.87
N SER A 200 6.55 14.60 -20.58
CA SER A 200 7.09 13.77 -19.51
C SER A 200 7.66 12.45 -20.03
N ILE A 201 8.74 11.98 -19.41
CA ILE A 201 9.28 10.63 -19.60
C ILE A 201 8.76 9.64 -18.56
N ASP A 202 7.87 10.10 -17.67
CA ASP A 202 7.30 9.27 -16.59
C ASP A 202 6.23 8.33 -17.16
N MET A 203 6.59 7.04 -17.23
CA MET A 203 5.74 5.96 -17.75
C MET A 203 4.87 5.32 -16.67
N ARG A 204 4.92 5.80 -15.42
CA ARG A 204 4.07 5.25 -14.35
C ARG A 204 2.60 5.50 -14.66
N ARG A 205 1.76 4.54 -14.34
CA ARG A 205 0.30 4.69 -14.42
C ARG A 205 -0.21 5.18 -13.08
N LEU A 206 -0.79 6.37 -13.08
CA LEU A 206 -1.16 7.12 -11.89
C LEU A 206 -2.61 7.61 -12.00
N CYS A 207 -3.22 7.89 -10.86
CA CYS A 207 -4.60 8.40 -10.81
C CYS A 207 -4.65 9.76 -10.13
N VAL A 208 -4.57 9.76 -8.81
CA VAL A 208 -4.62 10.97 -7.98
C VAL A 208 -3.39 11.05 -7.10
N LYS A 209 -2.96 12.26 -6.76
CA LYS A 209 -1.95 12.55 -5.77
C LYS A 209 -2.62 12.90 -4.46
N VAL A 210 -2.20 12.27 -3.38
CA VAL A 210 -2.65 12.56 -2.02
C VAL A 210 -1.54 13.32 -1.31
N TYR A 211 -1.82 14.54 -0.87
CA TYR A 211 -0.83 15.41 -0.22
C TYR A 211 -0.84 15.25 1.28
N ALA A 212 -2.04 15.22 1.86
CA ALA A 212 -2.24 15.19 3.29
C ALA A 212 -3.58 14.56 3.64
N MET A 213 -3.69 14.14 4.89
CA MET A 213 -4.94 13.70 5.50
C MET A 213 -5.11 14.31 6.89
N ALA A 214 -6.35 14.38 7.36
CA ALA A 214 -6.67 14.72 8.74
C ALA A 214 -7.88 13.93 9.20
N VAL A 215 -7.86 13.45 10.43
CA VAL A 215 -9.06 12.94 11.10
C VAL A 215 -9.72 14.14 11.79
N ARG A 216 -11.01 14.34 11.53
CA ARG A 216 -11.78 15.47 12.04
C ARG A 216 -12.91 15.01 12.93
N LYS A 217 -13.13 15.71 14.04
CA LYS A 217 -14.37 15.59 14.81
C LYS A 217 -15.48 16.35 14.10
N GLU A 218 -16.62 15.71 13.88
CA GLU A 218 -17.81 16.43 13.42
C GLU A 218 -18.32 17.34 14.53
N LEU A 219 -18.39 18.65 14.26
CA LEU A 219 -19.01 19.60 15.17
C LEU A 219 -20.53 19.32 15.17
N ARG A 220 -21.07 18.96 16.32
CA ARG A 220 -22.52 18.79 16.56
C ARG A 220 -23.22 20.13 16.62
#